data_efdefbb0a304cc188afabb6ee221dc38
#
_entry.id   efdefbb0a304cc188afabb6ee221dc38
#
_cell.length_a   1.000
_cell.length_b   1.000
_cell.length_c   1.000
_cell.angle_alpha   90.00
_cell.angle_beta   90.00
_cell.angle_gamma   90.00
#
_symmetry.space_group_name_H-M   'P 1'
#
loop_
_entity.id
_entity.type
_entity.pdbx_description
1 polymer ?
#
loop_
_entity_poly.entity_id
_entity_poly.type
_entity_poly.pdbx_seq_one_letter_code
_entity_poly.pdbx_strand_id
1 'polypeptide(L)'
;MKSRSNLTTEKQNPSSELIDLKSTEEILHIINSEDETVAHAVKKAIPQISETISFCVSAIKNGNRIIYVGAGTSGRLGVLDASEIPPTFSAPSEWFAGVIAGGEKALRKSVEGAEDIPENGIQDLKVTGITNGDVIIGISTSGAAVYVQSALEYAQKIGAKTCYINCNPEPFYRVPADSIIKVETGSEIITGST
;
A
#
# COMPACT_ATOMS: atom_id res chain seq x y z
N MET A 1 -15.73 -16.91 -10.72
CA MET A 1 -14.44 -16.27 -10.41
C MET A 1 -14.70 -14.79 -10.14
N LYS A 2 -14.15 -14.21 -9.07
CA LYS A 2 -14.15 -12.75 -8.91
C LYS A 2 -13.26 -12.16 -10.00
N SER A 3 -13.77 -11.18 -10.76
CA SER A 3 -12.98 -10.44 -11.75
C SER A 3 -12.43 -9.18 -11.10
N ARG A 4 -11.15 -8.85 -11.32
CA ARG A 4 -10.54 -7.58 -10.89
C ARG A 4 -11.27 -6.38 -11.52
N SER A 5 -11.83 -6.53 -12.72
CA SER A 5 -12.57 -5.47 -13.44
C SER A 5 -13.78 -4.88 -12.68
N ASN A 6 -14.24 -5.53 -11.62
CA ASN A 6 -15.33 -5.02 -10.77
C ASN A 6 -14.84 -4.09 -9.64
N LEU A 7 -13.53 -4.00 -9.43
CA LEU A 7 -12.96 -3.10 -8.43
C LEU A 7 -13.11 -1.64 -8.86
N THR A 8 -13.37 -0.75 -7.91
CA THR A 8 -13.54 0.67 -8.20
C THR A 8 -12.30 1.28 -8.84
N THR A 9 -11.11 0.89 -8.38
CA THR A 9 -9.83 1.35 -8.92
C THR A 9 -9.55 0.89 -10.36
N GLU A 10 -10.20 -0.19 -10.80
CA GLU A 10 -10.02 -0.75 -12.15
C GLU A 10 -11.06 -0.23 -13.16
N LYS A 11 -12.03 0.57 -12.68
CA LYS A 11 -13.06 1.14 -13.55
C LYS A 11 -12.52 2.33 -14.32
N GLN A 12 -13.13 2.59 -15.47
CA GLN A 12 -12.88 3.81 -16.22
C GLN A 12 -13.43 5.02 -15.44
N ASN A 13 -12.66 6.10 -15.36
CA ASN A 13 -13.10 7.33 -14.72
C ASN A 13 -14.01 8.12 -15.69
N PRO A 14 -15.23 8.46 -15.26
CA PRO A 14 -16.15 9.24 -16.13
C PRO A 14 -15.59 10.61 -16.51
N SER A 15 -14.78 11.23 -15.65
CA SER A 15 -14.18 12.55 -15.90
C SER A 15 -13.17 12.52 -17.05
N SER A 16 -12.61 11.35 -17.38
CA SER A 16 -11.62 11.16 -18.44
C SER A 16 -12.21 10.67 -19.78
N GLU A 17 -13.53 10.68 -19.92
CA GLU A 17 -14.16 10.33 -21.19
C GLU A 17 -13.65 11.25 -22.32
N LEU A 18 -13.19 10.65 -23.44
CA LEU A 18 -12.60 11.36 -24.58
C LEU A 18 -11.45 12.31 -24.20
N ILE A 19 -10.66 11.95 -23.19
CA ILE A 19 -9.55 12.77 -22.71
C ILE A 19 -8.49 13.04 -23.79
N ASP A 20 -8.33 12.13 -24.74
CA ASP A 20 -7.44 12.22 -25.91
C ASP A 20 -7.84 13.32 -26.90
N LEU A 21 -9.08 13.77 -26.87
CA LEU A 21 -9.61 14.86 -27.72
C LEU A 21 -9.56 16.22 -27.02
N LYS A 22 -9.12 16.30 -25.79
CA LYS A 22 -9.06 17.53 -25.00
C LYS A 22 -7.74 18.26 -25.17
N SER A 23 -7.74 19.56 -24.96
CA SER A 23 -6.52 20.34 -24.89
C SER A 23 -5.68 19.97 -23.67
N THR A 24 -4.38 20.23 -23.69
CA THR A 24 -3.49 20.00 -22.56
C THR A 24 -3.98 20.68 -21.28
N GLU A 25 -4.48 21.90 -21.38
CA GLU A 25 -5.01 22.66 -20.24
C GLU A 25 -6.24 21.97 -19.62
N GLU A 26 -7.18 21.52 -20.47
CA GLU A 26 -8.36 20.77 -20.00
C GLU A 26 -7.96 19.45 -19.32
N ILE A 27 -6.99 18.73 -19.86
CA ILE A 27 -6.46 17.48 -19.25
C ILE A 27 -5.88 17.77 -17.87
N LEU A 28 -5.07 18.83 -17.74
CA LEU A 28 -4.46 19.21 -16.47
C LEU A 28 -5.51 19.61 -15.42
N HIS A 29 -6.56 20.33 -15.82
CA HIS A 29 -7.67 20.68 -14.94
C HIS A 29 -8.44 19.44 -14.48
N ILE A 30 -8.69 18.48 -15.36
CA ILE A 30 -9.36 17.23 -15.01
C ILE A 30 -8.53 16.45 -13.96
N ILE A 31 -7.23 16.29 -14.20
CA ILE A 31 -6.34 15.60 -13.25
C ILE A 31 -6.34 16.31 -11.90
N ASN A 32 -6.14 17.63 -11.89
CA ASN A 32 -6.10 18.40 -10.66
C ASN A 32 -7.43 18.32 -9.86
N SER A 33 -8.57 18.35 -10.55
CA SER A 33 -9.88 18.24 -9.90
C SER A 33 -10.09 16.87 -9.25
N GLU A 34 -9.59 15.80 -9.87
CA GLU A 34 -9.65 14.46 -9.25
C GLU A 34 -8.67 14.37 -8.06
N ASP A 35 -7.47 14.93 -8.17
CA ASP A 35 -6.49 14.95 -7.09
C ASP A 35 -7.03 15.66 -5.83
N GLU A 36 -7.82 16.71 -5.99
CA GLU A 36 -8.48 17.41 -4.86
C GLU A 36 -9.41 16.49 -4.06
N THR A 37 -10.00 15.47 -4.69
CA THR A 37 -10.89 14.52 -4.00
C THR A 37 -10.14 13.59 -3.06
N VAL A 38 -8.85 13.33 -3.32
CA VAL A 38 -8.01 12.38 -2.55
C VAL A 38 -7.87 12.81 -1.09
N ALA A 39 -7.62 14.11 -0.84
CA ALA A 39 -7.52 14.63 0.52
C ALA A 39 -8.82 14.43 1.33
N HIS A 40 -9.98 14.52 0.67
CA HIS A 40 -11.27 14.26 1.30
C HIS A 40 -11.48 12.77 1.60
N ALA A 41 -10.98 11.87 0.74
CA ALA A 41 -11.02 10.43 0.98
C ALA A 41 -10.11 10.06 2.17
N VAL A 42 -8.89 10.61 2.23
CA VAL A 42 -7.96 10.41 3.36
C VAL A 42 -8.58 10.91 4.68
N LYS A 43 -9.26 12.06 4.66
CA LYS A 43 -9.92 12.61 5.86
C LYS A 43 -10.88 11.62 6.51
N LYS A 44 -11.59 10.81 5.72
CA LYS A 44 -12.52 9.79 6.24
C LYS A 44 -11.80 8.63 6.92
N ALA A 45 -10.55 8.36 6.53
CA ALA A 45 -9.72 7.28 7.07
C ALA A 45 -8.87 7.71 8.29
N ILE A 46 -8.91 8.98 8.71
CA ILE A 46 -8.13 9.50 9.85
C ILE A 46 -8.26 8.64 11.11
N PRO A 47 -9.43 8.15 11.52
CA PRO A 47 -9.53 7.31 12.72
C PRO A 47 -8.66 6.04 12.64
N GLN A 48 -8.67 5.33 11.51
CA GLN A 48 -7.87 4.11 11.30
C GLN A 48 -6.37 4.44 11.15
N ILE A 49 -6.05 5.58 10.53
CA ILE A 49 -4.67 6.10 10.47
C ILE A 49 -4.16 6.37 11.90
N SER A 50 -4.95 7.04 12.74
CA SER A 50 -4.59 7.34 14.13
C SER A 50 -4.37 6.06 14.96
N GLU A 51 -5.22 5.04 14.77
CA GLU A 51 -5.04 3.74 15.40
C GLU A 51 -3.72 3.08 14.97
N THR A 52 -3.44 3.05 13.66
CA THR A 52 -2.18 2.49 13.12
C THR A 52 -0.96 3.24 13.66
N ILE A 53 -1.00 4.57 13.73
CA ILE A 53 0.08 5.38 14.31
C ILE A 53 0.30 4.99 15.78
N SER A 54 -0.76 4.70 16.53
CA SER A 54 -0.63 4.26 17.93
C SER A 54 0.12 2.93 18.04
N PHE A 55 -0.11 1.98 17.12
CA PHE A 55 0.67 0.74 17.05
C PHE A 55 2.13 1.02 16.72
N CYS A 56 2.40 1.88 15.73
CA CYS A 56 3.75 2.26 15.33
C CYS A 56 4.54 2.93 16.47
N VAL A 57 3.92 3.88 17.15
CA VAL A 57 4.54 4.56 18.30
C VAL A 57 4.84 3.58 19.42
N SER A 58 3.93 2.65 19.71
CA SER A 58 4.15 1.60 20.70
C SER A 58 5.31 0.69 20.32
N ALA A 59 5.38 0.24 19.07
CA ALA A 59 6.46 -0.61 18.57
C ALA A 59 7.83 0.07 18.75
N ILE A 60 7.98 1.29 18.25
CA ILE A 60 9.24 2.06 18.37
C ILE A 60 9.65 2.27 19.83
N LYS A 61 8.72 2.66 20.71
CA LYS A 61 9.02 2.84 22.15
C LYS A 61 9.50 1.55 22.83
N ASN A 62 9.13 0.40 22.32
CA ASN A 62 9.53 -0.92 22.82
C ASN A 62 10.72 -1.52 22.06
N GLY A 63 11.42 -0.74 21.22
CA GLY A 63 12.60 -1.20 20.48
C GLY A 63 12.31 -2.10 19.30
N ASN A 64 11.07 -2.07 18.78
CA ASN A 64 10.64 -2.81 17.61
C ASN A 64 10.55 -1.90 16.37
N ARG A 65 10.15 -2.46 15.22
CA ARG A 65 10.23 -1.83 13.90
C ARG A 65 8.87 -1.70 13.24
N ILE A 66 8.85 -0.85 12.22
CA ILE A 66 7.74 -0.70 11.26
C ILE A 66 8.24 -1.22 9.91
N ILE A 67 7.50 -2.15 9.31
CA ILE A 67 7.88 -2.78 8.05
C ILE A 67 6.75 -2.60 7.04
N TYR A 68 7.03 -1.87 5.96
CA TYR A 68 6.13 -1.74 4.82
C TYR A 68 6.27 -2.95 3.90
N VAL A 69 5.15 -3.46 3.40
CA VAL A 69 5.11 -4.57 2.44
C VAL A 69 4.21 -4.18 1.28
N GLY A 70 4.71 -4.25 0.06
CA GLY A 70 3.94 -3.89 -1.12
C GLY A 70 4.47 -4.52 -2.40
N ALA A 71 3.71 -4.37 -3.49
CA ALA A 71 4.13 -4.73 -4.83
C ALA A 71 4.08 -3.50 -5.75
N GLY A 72 4.89 -3.49 -6.80
CA GLY A 72 4.91 -2.39 -7.76
C GLY A 72 5.12 -1.02 -7.13
N THR A 73 4.29 -0.05 -7.49
CA THR A 73 4.34 1.32 -6.94
C THR A 73 4.11 1.36 -5.44
N SER A 74 3.16 0.57 -4.92
CA SER A 74 2.89 0.49 -3.48
C SER A 74 4.14 0.05 -2.68
N GLY A 75 4.87 -0.95 -3.19
CA GLY A 75 6.13 -1.39 -2.57
C GLY A 75 7.24 -0.34 -2.66
N ARG A 76 7.34 0.37 -3.80
CA ARG A 76 8.31 1.46 -3.97
C ARG A 76 8.05 2.61 -3.00
N LEU A 77 6.80 2.98 -2.79
CA LEU A 77 6.43 4.03 -1.82
C LEU A 77 6.81 3.62 -0.40
N GLY A 78 6.58 2.37 -0.01
CA GLY A 78 7.00 1.87 1.31
C GLY A 78 8.52 1.89 1.50
N VAL A 79 9.30 1.51 0.47
CA VAL A 79 10.76 1.58 0.51
C VAL A 79 11.23 3.04 0.54
N LEU A 80 10.62 3.92 -0.27
CA LEU A 80 10.92 5.35 -0.29
C LEU A 80 10.74 5.97 1.10
N ASP A 81 9.58 5.78 1.71
CA ASP A 81 9.29 6.32 3.05
C ASP A 81 10.31 5.79 4.07
N ALA A 82 10.56 4.48 4.12
CA ALA A 82 11.54 3.89 5.01
C ALA A 82 12.96 4.48 4.85
N SER A 83 13.34 4.83 3.62
CA SER A 83 14.66 5.41 3.33
C SER A 83 14.77 6.90 3.71
N GLU A 84 13.65 7.63 3.69
CA GLU A 84 13.62 9.08 3.98
C GLU A 84 13.44 9.39 5.48
N ILE A 85 12.94 8.47 6.27
CA ILE A 85 12.75 8.66 7.73
C ILE A 85 14.07 8.99 8.47
N PRO A 86 15.19 8.27 8.26
CA PRO A 86 16.44 8.57 8.94
C PRO A 86 16.98 9.98 8.66
N PRO A 87 17.16 10.42 7.42
CA PRO A 87 17.70 11.75 7.14
C PRO A 87 16.72 12.89 7.51
N THR A 88 15.41 12.66 7.40
CA THR A 88 14.40 13.69 7.66
C THR A 88 14.17 13.92 9.14
N PHE A 89 14.16 12.87 9.95
CA PHE A 89 13.81 12.91 11.37
C PHE A 89 14.95 12.53 12.30
N SER A 90 16.17 12.32 11.79
CA SER A 90 17.31 11.80 12.56
C SER A 90 16.99 10.51 13.31
N ALA A 91 16.12 9.68 12.72
CA ALA A 91 15.71 8.42 13.30
C ALA A 91 16.76 7.33 13.04
N PRO A 92 16.90 6.33 13.94
CA PRO A 92 17.70 5.14 13.66
C PRO A 92 17.22 4.43 12.39
N SER A 93 18.16 4.01 11.54
CA SER A 93 17.88 3.37 10.24
C SER A 93 17.15 2.03 10.37
N GLU A 94 17.26 1.38 11.51
CA GLU A 94 16.63 0.10 11.83
C GLU A 94 15.14 0.21 12.20
N TRP A 95 14.61 1.42 12.45
CA TRP A 95 13.20 1.58 12.85
C TRP A 95 12.21 1.31 11.73
N PHE A 96 12.60 1.58 10.49
CA PHE A 96 11.74 1.41 9.32
C PHE A 96 12.40 0.54 8.27
N ALA A 97 11.63 -0.34 7.67
CA ALA A 97 12.07 -1.16 6.55
C ALA A 97 11.00 -1.26 5.48
N GLY A 98 11.41 -1.40 4.23
CA GLY A 98 10.52 -1.65 3.11
C GLY A 98 10.80 -3.00 2.46
N VAL A 99 9.75 -3.77 2.20
CA VAL A 99 9.79 -5.06 1.52
C VAL A 99 8.93 -4.97 0.26
N ILE A 100 9.52 -5.23 -0.89
CA ILE A 100 8.88 -5.12 -2.19
C ILE A 100 8.90 -6.44 -2.94
N ALA A 101 7.76 -6.83 -3.52
CA ALA A 101 7.68 -8.00 -4.38
C ALA A 101 8.67 -7.90 -5.56
N GLY A 102 9.51 -8.92 -5.74
CA GLY A 102 10.59 -8.93 -6.72
C GLY A 102 11.90 -8.28 -6.27
N GLY A 103 11.98 -7.83 -5.01
CA GLY A 103 13.22 -7.36 -4.35
C GLY A 103 13.85 -6.13 -5.00
N GLU A 104 15.14 -5.94 -4.83
CA GLU A 104 15.92 -4.78 -5.31
C GLU A 104 15.71 -4.46 -6.80
N LYS A 105 15.54 -5.47 -7.63
CA LYS A 105 15.27 -5.28 -9.06
C LYS A 105 13.97 -4.53 -9.30
N ALA A 106 12.95 -4.80 -8.48
CA ALA A 106 11.62 -4.20 -8.59
C ALA A 106 11.61 -2.71 -8.23
N LEU A 107 12.61 -2.20 -7.54
CA LEU A 107 12.75 -0.76 -7.27
C LEU A 107 12.99 0.06 -8.55
N ARG A 108 13.66 -0.53 -9.56
CA ARG A 108 14.09 0.18 -10.77
C ARG A 108 13.42 -0.31 -12.06
N LYS A 109 12.83 -1.50 -12.06
CA LYS A 109 12.18 -2.11 -13.22
C LYS A 109 10.93 -2.87 -12.78
N SER A 110 9.92 -2.95 -13.65
CA SER A 110 8.79 -3.86 -13.41
C SER A 110 9.27 -5.32 -13.37
N VAL A 111 8.73 -6.07 -12.42
CA VAL A 111 8.92 -7.52 -12.31
C VAL A 111 7.53 -8.14 -12.37
N GLU A 112 7.13 -8.50 -13.59
CA GLU A 112 5.81 -9.04 -13.87
C GLU A 112 5.54 -10.32 -13.07
N GLY A 113 4.32 -10.46 -12.54
CA GLY A 113 3.90 -11.62 -11.76
C GLY A 113 4.49 -11.70 -10.35
N ALA A 114 5.35 -10.78 -9.91
CA ALA A 114 5.93 -10.82 -8.57
C ALA A 114 4.88 -10.70 -7.47
N GLU A 115 3.79 -10.00 -7.72
CA GLU A 115 2.68 -9.81 -6.78
C GLU A 115 1.78 -11.06 -6.63
N ASP A 116 1.87 -12.01 -7.57
CA ASP A 116 1.00 -13.19 -7.66
C ASP A 116 1.58 -14.43 -6.96
N ILE A 117 2.75 -14.32 -6.32
CA ILE A 117 3.45 -15.43 -5.65
C ILE A 117 3.35 -15.26 -4.13
N PRO A 118 2.40 -15.92 -3.44
CA PRO A 118 2.18 -15.76 -2.01
C PRO A 118 3.35 -16.23 -1.15
N GLU A 119 4.07 -17.29 -1.59
CA GLU A 119 5.23 -17.83 -0.87
C GLU A 119 6.35 -16.80 -0.73
N ASN A 120 6.54 -15.95 -1.75
CA ASN A 120 7.54 -14.89 -1.71
C ASN A 120 7.21 -13.83 -0.66
N GLY A 121 5.94 -13.47 -0.48
CA GLY A 121 5.54 -12.52 0.57
C GLY A 121 5.89 -13.02 1.97
N ILE A 122 5.68 -14.31 2.22
CA ILE A 122 6.08 -14.95 3.46
C ILE A 122 7.60 -15.01 3.60
N GLN A 123 8.30 -15.41 2.54
CA GLN A 123 9.75 -15.62 2.58
C GLN A 123 10.51 -14.30 2.75
N ASP A 124 10.12 -13.26 2.00
CA ASP A 124 10.75 -11.96 2.08
C ASP A 124 10.57 -11.36 3.48
N LEU A 125 9.38 -11.52 4.07
CA LEU A 125 9.14 -11.06 5.43
C LEU A 125 9.90 -11.89 6.48
N LYS A 126 10.10 -13.20 6.28
CA LYS A 126 10.97 -14.04 7.13
C LYS A 126 12.42 -13.58 7.11
N VAL A 127 12.94 -13.22 5.92
CA VAL A 127 14.32 -12.74 5.76
C VAL A 127 14.57 -11.46 6.56
N THR A 128 13.57 -10.60 6.74
CA THR A 128 13.70 -9.40 7.60
C THR A 128 13.82 -9.73 9.08
N GLY A 129 13.58 -10.98 9.47
CA GLY A 129 13.63 -11.40 10.87
C GLY A 129 12.56 -10.72 11.72
N ILE A 130 11.32 -10.64 11.22
CA ILE A 130 10.22 -10.00 11.96
C ILE A 130 9.94 -10.70 13.28
N THR A 131 9.48 -9.92 14.26
CA THR A 131 9.09 -10.38 15.60
C THR A 131 7.63 -10.03 15.90
N ASN A 132 7.09 -10.55 16.99
CA ASN A 132 5.74 -10.24 17.47
C ASN A 132 5.59 -8.79 17.98
N GLY A 133 6.69 -8.06 18.17
CA GLY A 133 6.67 -6.64 18.56
C GLY A 133 6.63 -5.67 17.38
N ASP A 134 6.94 -6.14 16.17
CA ASP A 134 6.97 -5.31 14.97
C ASP A 134 5.55 -4.96 14.48
N VAL A 135 5.44 -3.90 13.70
CA VAL A 135 4.22 -3.50 12.97
C VAL A 135 4.43 -3.71 11.49
N ILE A 136 3.56 -4.45 10.84
CA ILE A 136 3.62 -4.72 9.40
C ILE A 136 2.50 -3.96 8.70
N ILE A 137 2.87 -3.06 7.79
CA ILE A 137 1.95 -2.24 6.99
C ILE A 137 1.94 -2.76 5.55
N GLY A 138 0.90 -3.50 5.20
CA GLY A 138 0.68 -3.97 3.84
C GLY A 138 -0.03 -2.91 2.99
N ILE A 139 0.51 -2.62 1.81
CA ILE A 139 -0.02 -1.63 0.88
C ILE A 139 -0.41 -2.32 -0.42
N SER A 140 -1.71 -2.25 -0.77
CA SER A 140 -2.22 -2.79 -2.04
C SER A 140 -3.45 -2.02 -2.47
N THR A 141 -3.34 -1.14 -3.45
CA THR A 141 -4.38 -0.23 -3.94
C THR A 141 -5.67 -0.97 -4.30
N SER A 142 -5.60 -1.97 -5.15
CA SER A 142 -6.74 -2.80 -5.56
C SER A 142 -7.13 -3.88 -4.53
N GLY A 143 -6.21 -4.21 -3.63
CA GLY A 143 -6.35 -5.34 -2.73
C GLY A 143 -6.18 -6.70 -3.39
N ALA A 144 -5.54 -6.77 -4.57
CA ALA A 144 -5.40 -7.99 -5.35
C ALA A 144 -4.02 -8.67 -5.26
N ALA A 145 -3.02 -8.03 -4.65
CA ALA A 145 -1.68 -8.58 -4.50
C ALA A 145 -1.65 -9.69 -3.43
N VAL A 146 -1.64 -10.96 -3.85
CA VAL A 146 -1.56 -12.10 -2.91
C VAL A 146 -0.26 -12.12 -2.13
N TYR A 147 0.81 -11.56 -2.67
CA TYR A 147 2.08 -11.32 -1.98
C TYR A 147 1.87 -10.54 -0.67
N VAL A 148 1.14 -9.41 -0.72
CA VAL A 148 0.85 -8.58 0.46
C VAL A 148 -0.07 -9.30 1.42
N GLN A 149 -1.10 -10.00 0.89
CA GLN A 149 -2.01 -10.77 1.71
C GLN A 149 -1.26 -11.83 2.54
N SER A 150 -0.44 -12.66 1.89
CA SER A 150 0.27 -13.74 2.55
C SER A 150 1.31 -13.24 3.56
N ALA A 151 1.94 -12.10 3.30
CA ALA A 151 2.85 -11.45 4.24
C ALA A 151 2.10 -11.01 5.51
N LEU A 152 0.94 -10.36 5.38
CA LEU A 152 0.13 -9.94 6.53
C LEU A 152 -0.41 -11.13 7.32
N GLU A 153 -0.91 -12.18 6.65
CA GLU A 153 -1.36 -13.41 7.31
C GLU A 153 -0.22 -14.10 8.08
N TYR A 154 0.99 -14.10 7.53
CA TYR A 154 2.17 -14.62 8.21
C TYR A 154 2.53 -13.76 9.43
N ALA A 155 2.54 -12.44 9.29
CA ALA A 155 2.80 -11.52 10.39
C ALA A 155 1.84 -11.74 11.58
N GLN A 156 0.56 -11.89 11.30
CA GLN A 156 -0.43 -12.21 12.34
C GLN A 156 -0.17 -13.53 13.04
N LYS A 157 0.23 -14.58 12.30
CA LYS A 157 0.54 -15.90 12.90
C LYS A 157 1.69 -15.84 13.90
N ILE A 158 2.63 -14.91 13.73
CA ILE A 158 3.72 -14.70 14.68
C ILE A 158 3.38 -13.67 15.77
N GLY A 159 2.19 -13.06 15.72
CA GLY A 159 1.71 -12.11 16.72
C GLY A 159 2.13 -10.65 16.49
N ALA A 160 2.71 -10.31 15.34
CA ALA A 160 2.99 -8.94 14.96
C ALA A 160 1.70 -8.16 14.70
N LYS A 161 1.70 -6.85 14.98
CA LYS A 161 0.59 -5.97 14.63
C LYS A 161 0.55 -5.74 13.13
N THR A 162 -0.65 -5.76 12.56
CA THR A 162 -0.84 -5.63 11.11
C THR A 162 -1.76 -4.47 10.77
N CYS A 163 -1.36 -3.72 9.74
CA CYS A 163 -2.21 -2.71 9.11
C CYS A 163 -2.31 -3.01 7.61
N TYR A 164 -3.49 -2.78 7.04
CA TYR A 164 -3.73 -2.96 5.62
C TYR A 164 -4.27 -1.67 4.99
N ILE A 165 -3.53 -1.11 4.02
CA ILE A 165 -3.91 0.09 3.27
C ILE A 165 -4.39 -0.33 1.89
N ASN A 166 -5.62 0.08 1.54
CA ASN A 166 -6.18 -0.15 0.22
C ASN A 166 -7.11 0.99 -0.21
N CYS A 167 -7.41 1.08 -1.52
CA CYS A 167 -8.22 2.15 -2.11
C CYS A 167 -9.60 1.66 -2.60
N ASN A 168 -10.01 0.45 -2.26
CA ASN A 168 -11.32 -0.09 -2.61
C ASN A 168 -12.21 -0.26 -1.38
N PRO A 169 -13.54 0.00 -1.50
CA PRO A 169 -14.51 -0.30 -0.44
C PRO A 169 -14.44 -1.76 -0.01
N GLU A 170 -14.33 -2.66 -0.97
CA GLU A 170 -14.15 -4.10 -0.80
C GLU A 170 -12.91 -4.53 -1.58
N PRO A 171 -11.77 -4.78 -0.89
CA PRO A 171 -10.56 -5.25 -1.55
C PRO A 171 -10.80 -6.62 -2.21
N PHE A 172 -10.02 -6.92 -3.26
CA PHE A 172 -10.18 -8.18 -3.96
C PHE A 172 -10.01 -9.39 -3.05
N TYR A 173 -9.00 -9.36 -2.19
CA TYR A 173 -8.82 -10.31 -1.10
C TYR A 173 -9.08 -9.64 0.24
N ARG A 174 -9.89 -10.27 1.08
CA ARG A 174 -10.05 -9.86 2.46
C ARG A 174 -8.85 -10.36 3.24
N VAL A 175 -8.16 -9.42 3.86
CA VAL A 175 -7.02 -9.70 4.73
C VAL A 175 -7.45 -9.40 6.15
N PRO A 176 -7.34 -10.35 7.08
CA PRO A 176 -7.50 -10.03 8.48
C PRO A 176 -6.32 -9.13 8.89
N ALA A 177 -6.62 -7.95 9.41
CA ALA A 177 -5.61 -7.02 9.92
C ALA A 177 -6.14 -6.35 11.18
N ASP A 178 -5.22 -5.94 12.07
CA ASP A 178 -5.60 -5.24 13.31
C ASP A 178 -6.19 -3.86 13.00
N SER A 179 -5.70 -3.19 11.94
CA SER A 179 -6.27 -1.95 11.42
C SER A 179 -6.35 -2.00 9.89
N ILE A 180 -7.44 -1.51 9.33
CA ILE A 180 -7.66 -1.44 7.88
C ILE A 180 -7.93 0.00 7.49
N ILE A 181 -6.99 0.61 6.77
CA ILE A 181 -7.09 1.98 6.24
C ILE A 181 -7.65 1.89 4.81
N LYS A 182 -8.92 2.22 4.66
CA LYS A 182 -9.58 2.31 3.35
C LYS A 182 -9.60 3.76 2.89
N VAL A 183 -8.94 4.05 1.78
CA VAL A 183 -8.93 5.37 1.16
C VAL A 183 -9.63 5.26 -0.19
N GLU A 184 -10.93 5.46 -0.20
CA GLU A 184 -11.77 5.31 -1.39
C GLU A 184 -11.59 6.50 -2.34
N THR A 185 -10.55 6.46 -3.15
CA THR A 185 -10.18 7.53 -4.10
C THR A 185 -10.92 7.47 -5.43
N GLY A 186 -11.66 6.40 -5.70
CA GLY A 186 -12.27 6.19 -7.01
C GLY A 186 -11.32 5.55 -8.02
N SER A 187 -11.66 5.71 -9.30
CA SER A 187 -10.84 5.25 -10.43
C SER A 187 -9.86 6.34 -10.87
N GLU A 188 -8.69 5.92 -11.33
CA GLU A 188 -7.69 6.84 -11.88
C GLU A 188 -8.17 7.50 -13.18
N ILE A 189 -7.63 8.69 -13.48
CA ILE A 189 -7.94 9.43 -14.70
C ILE A 189 -7.51 8.62 -15.94
N ILE A 190 -6.35 7.98 -15.88
CA ILE A 190 -5.86 7.09 -16.94
C ILE A 190 -5.88 5.67 -16.42
N THR A 191 -6.82 4.88 -16.90
CA THR A 191 -7.06 3.50 -16.48
C THR A 191 -5.92 2.58 -16.90
N GLY A 192 -5.62 1.57 -16.06
CA GLY A 192 -4.81 0.42 -16.45
C GLY A 192 -3.49 0.24 -15.71
N SER A 193 -3.24 0.99 -14.65
CA SER A 193 -1.99 0.89 -13.88
C SER A 193 -2.21 0.86 -12.36
N THR A 194 -3.35 0.36 -11.92
CA THR A 194 -3.68 0.34 -10.49
C THR A 194 -3.19 -0.92 -9.78
#